data_c7b6210450fc6d09c68a68f62f4fbee3
#
_entry.id   c7b6210450fc6d09c68a68f62f4fbee3
#
_cell.length_a   1.000
_cell.length_b   1.000
_cell.length_c   1.000
_cell.angle_alpha   90.00
_cell.angle_beta   90.00
_cell.angle_gamma   90.00
#
_symmetry.space_group_name_H-M   'P 1'
#
loop_
_entity.id
_entity.type
_entity.pdbx_description
1 polymer ?
#
loop_
_entity_poly.entity_id
_entity_poly.type
_entity_poly.pdbx_seq_one_letter_code
_entity_poly.pdbx_strand_id
1 'polypeptide(L)'
;ATELNYKNPEGKEIALSSLKGNIVLIDFWSSWCGPCRKNNPAIVALYSKYQGKKFVKGVKGFTIYSVSLDQNMDNWKKAIKQDGLIWPYHVSDLKGWYADGAAKYGIRSIPQTVLVDETGYVIAINPSHYLVDQLVSKKLKSK
;
A
#
# COMPACT_ATOMS: atom_id res chain seq x y z
N ALA A 1 0.89 -11.96 -7.09
CA ALA A 1 1.94 -11.02 -6.64
C ALA A 1 3.01 -11.75 -5.85
N THR A 2 4.24 -11.28 -5.96
CA THR A 2 5.34 -11.78 -5.16
C THR A 2 5.09 -11.48 -3.68
N GLU A 3 5.30 -12.47 -2.81
CA GLU A 3 5.06 -12.31 -1.39
C GLU A 3 6.00 -11.28 -0.75
N LEU A 4 5.45 -10.49 0.16
CA LEU A 4 6.18 -9.56 1.00
C LEU A 4 5.82 -9.86 2.45
N ASN A 5 6.82 -9.90 3.33
CA ASN A 5 6.61 -10.16 4.75
C ASN A 5 7.68 -9.43 5.56
N TYR A 6 7.31 -8.29 6.13
CA TYR A 6 8.23 -7.45 6.88
C TYR A 6 7.54 -6.94 8.14
N LYS A 7 8.34 -6.37 9.04
CA LYS A 7 7.86 -5.89 10.32
C LYS A 7 7.21 -4.52 10.22
N ASN A 8 6.13 -4.34 10.97
CA ASN A 8 5.51 -3.03 11.19
C ASN A 8 6.32 -2.23 12.25
N PRO A 9 5.94 -0.98 12.53
CA PRO A 9 6.68 -0.17 13.53
C PRO A 9 6.74 -0.77 14.93
N GLU A 10 5.81 -1.65 15.28
CA GLU A 10 5.75 -2.33 16.57
C GLU A 10 6.53 -3.66 16.57
N GLY A 11 7.19 -4.00 15.46
CA GLY A 11 8.01 -5.21 15.36
C GLY A 11 7.26 -6.47 14.98
N LYS A 12 5.97 -6.37 14.64
CA LYS A 12 5.16 -7.51 14.21
C LYS A 12 5.24 -7.69 12.70
N GLU A 13 5.45 -8.91 12.24
CA GLU A 13 5.44 -9.21 10.80
C GLU A 13 4.03 -9.14 10.23
N ILE A 14 3.91 -8.51 9.06
CA ILE A 14 2.67 -8.45 8.29
C ILE A 14 2.96 -8.97 6.88
N ALA A 15 2.42 -10.12 6.54
CA ALA A 15 2.56 -10.70 5.21
C ALA A 15 1.53 -10.11 4.24
N LEU A 16 1.95 -9.78 3.02
CA LEU A 16 1.04 -9.33 1.99
C LEU A 16 -0.08 -10.35 1.75
N SER A 17 0.26 -11.65 1.77
CA SER A 17 -0.72 -12.73 1.57
C SER A 17 -1.81 -12.77 2.62
N SER A 18 -1.58 -12.20 3.81
CA SER A 18 -2.61 -12.10 4.85
C SER A 18 -3.76 -11.18 4.45
N LEU A 19 -3.57 -10.37 3.42
CA LEU A 19 -4.58 -9.43 2.92
C LEU A 19 -5.38 -9.97 1.75
N LYS A 20 -5.16 -11.22 1.32
CA LYS A 20 -5.96 -11.84 0.26
C LYS A 20 -7.45 -11.76 0.58
N GLY A 21 -8.24 -11.53 -0.44
CA GLY A 21 -9.64 -11.20 -0.29
C GLY A 21 -9.90 -9.71 -0.43
N ASN A 22 -8.90 -8.89 -0.15
CA ASN A 22 -8.95 -7.44 -0.40
C ASN A 22 -8.27 -7.10 -1.72
N ILE A 23 -8.75 -6.02 -2.34
CA ILE A 23 -7.99 -5.33 -3.38
C ILE A 23 -6.94 -4.50 -2.64
N VAL A 24 -5.67 -4.64 -2.98
CA VAL A 24 -4.57 -4.02 -2.24
C VAL A 24 -3.76 -3.13 -3.16
N LEU A 25 -3.56 -1.88 -2.75
CA LEU A 25 -2.58 -1.00 -3.37
C LEU A 25 -1.28 -1.13 -2.57
N ILE A 26 -0.24 -1.69 -3.20
CA ILE A 26 1.10 -1.74 -2.62
C ILE A 26 1.77 -0.42 -2.95
N ASP A 27 2.20 0.31 -1.93
CA ASP A 27 2.81 1.63 -2.06
C ASP A 27 4.25 1.61 -1.56
N PHE A 28 5.20 1.78 -2.48
CA PHE A 28 6.62 1.90 -2.13
C PHE A 28 6.97 3.37 -1.98
N TRP A 29 7.40 3.76 -0.80
CA TRP A 29 7.63 5.15 -0.43
C TRP A 29 8.72 5.30 0.64
N SER A 30 9.00 6.52 1.05
CA SER A 30 9.79 6.79 2.25
C SER A 30 9.47 8.18 2.81
N SER A 31 9.87 8.42 4.05
CA SER A 31 9.66 9.70 4.73
C SER A 31 10.45 10.85 4.08
N TRP A 32 11.58 10.54 3.46
CA TRP A 32 12.45 11.53 2.80
C TRP A 32 12.09 11.78 1.34
N CYS A 33 11.11 11.08 0.81
CA CYS A 33 10.71 11.20 -0.59
C CYS A 33 9.65 12.29 -0.77
N GLY A 34 10.05 13.45 -1.28
CA GLY A 34 9.13 14.57 -1.51
C GLY A 34 7.93 14.22 -2.39
N PRO A 35 8.13 13.64 -3.59
CA PRO A 35 7.01 13.23 -4.44
C PRO A 35 6.08 12.20 -3.79
N CYS A 36 6.63 11.27 -3.00
CA CYS A 36 5.82 10.31 -2.24
C CYS A 36 4.90 11.03 -1.26
N ARG A 37 5.45 11.99 -0.52
CA ARG A 37 4.71 12.76 0.47
C ARG A 37 3.61 13.60 -0.20
N LYS A 38 3.85 14.12 -1.39
CA LYS A 38 2.85 14.86 -2.17
C LYS A 38 1.70 13.96 -2.65
N ASN A 39 1.97 12.69 -2.93
CA ASN A 39 0.95 11.72 -3.35
C ASN A 39 0.10 11.21 -2.17
N ASN A 40 0.61 11.28 -0.96
CA ASN A 40 -0.05 10.68 0.20
C ASN A 40 -1.48 11.19 0.44
N PRO A 41 -1.80 12.48 0.29
CA PRO A 41 -3.20 12.93 0.44
C PRO A 41 -4.18 12.24 -0.51
N ALA A 42 -3.79 11.98 -1.75
CA ALA A 42 -4.64 11.28 -2.72
C ALA A 42 -4.83 9.80 -2.33
N ILE A 43 -3.78 9.16 -1.80
CA ILE A 43 -3.86 7.78 -1.33
C ILE A 43 -4.76 7.69 -0.10
N VAL A 44 -4.65 8.63 0.82
CA VAL A 44 -5.54 8.72 2.00
C VAL A 44 -7.00 8.88 1.55
N ALA A 45 -7.24 9.72 0.55
CA ALA A 45 -8.59 9.94 0.02
C ALA A 45 -9.16 8.64 -0.58
N LEU A 46 -8.36 7.88 -1.33
CA LEU A 46 -8.77 6.58 -1.88
C LEU A 46 -9.14 5.61 -0.76
N TYR A 47 -8.28 5.50 0.24
CA TYR A 47 -8.50 4.61 1.38
C TYR A 47 -9.81 4.97 2.09
N SER A 48 -9.98 6.23 2.42
CA SER A 48 -11.16 6.72 3.16
C SER A 48 -12.45 6.53 2.38
N LYS A 49 -12.41 6.71 1.06
CA LYS A 49 -13.59 6.56 0.20
C LYS A 49 -14.20 5.17 0.30
N TYR A 50 -13.36 4.13 0.40
CA TYR A 50 -13.84 2.74 0.34
C TYR A 50 -14.01 2.07 1.70
N GLN A 51 -13.65 2.74 2.80
CA GLN A 51 -13.88 2.17 4.13
C GLN A 51 -15.37 2.14 4.44
N GLY A 52 -15.83 1.01 4.98
CA GLY A 52 -17.24 0.80 5.29
C GLY A 52 -18.15 0.53 4.08
N LYS A 53 -17.59 0.52 2.87
CA LYS A 53 -18.35 0.16 1.66
C LYS A 53 -18.54 -1.34 1.56
N LYS A 54 -19.63 -1.76 0.92
CA LYS A 54 -19.91 -3.18 0.66
C LYS A 54 -19.43 -3.54 -0.73
N PHE A 55 -18.74 -4.69 -0.81
CA PHE A 55 -18.17 -5.20 -2.04
C PHE A 55 -18.93 -6.45 -2.49
N VAL A 56 -18.75 -6.83 -3.76
CA VAL A 56 -19.33 -8.05 -4.30
C VAL A 56 -18.79 -9.29 -3.58
N LYS A 57 -19.50 -10.41 -3.68
CA LYS A 57 -19.08 -11.68 -3.06
C LYS A 57 -17.65 -12.04 -3.48
N GLY A 58 -16.82 -12.42 -2.52
CA GLY A 58 -15.43 -12.78 -2.73
C GLY A 58 -14.45 -11.63 -2.56
N VAL A 59 -14.94 -10.40 -2.41
CA VAL A 59 -14.11 -9.22 -2.17
C VAL A 59 -14.43 -8.64 -0.80
N LYS A 60 -13.44 -8.64 0.10
CA LYS A 60 -13.62 -8.11 1.47
C LYS A 60 -13.63 -6.59 1.51
N GLY A 61 -12.80 -5.96 0.69
CA GLY A 61 -12.67 -4.52 0.69
C GLY A 61 -11.46 -4.05 -0.10
N PHE A 62 -11.09 -2.79 0.14
CA PHE A 62 -9.88 -2.18 -0.41
C PHE A 62 -9.00 -1.71 0.74
N THR A 63 -7.71 -2.00 0.63
CA THR A 63 -6.73 -1.51 1.60
C THR A 63 -5.40 -1.18 0.93
N ILE A 64 -4.47 -0.67 1.73
CA ILE A 64 -3.15 -0.25 1.28
C ILE A 64 -2.11 -0.99 2.10
N TYR A 65 -1.07 -1.48 1.42
CA TYR A 65 0.09 -2.11 2.04
C TYR A 65 1.30 -1.25 1.69
N SER A 66 1.76 -0.46 2.65
CA SER A 66 2.83 0.50 2.43
C SER A 66 4.17 -0.08 2.82
N VAL A 67 5.10 -0.10 1.87
CA VAL A 67 6.47 -0.59 2.07
C VAL A 67 7.39 0.62 2.09
N SER A 68 7.99 0.89 3.25
CA SER A 68 8.91 2.02 3.42
C SER A 68 10.34 1.64 3.08
N LEU A 69 11.02 2.50 2.34
CA LEU A 69 12.45 2.44 2.08
C LEU A 69 13.24 3.29 3.08
N ASP A 70 12.68 3.59 4.24
CA ASP A 70 13.38 4.31 5.30
C ASP A 70 14.48 3.44 5.92
N GLN A 71 15.48 4.11 6.48
CA GLN A 71 16.52 3.48 7.29
C GLN A 71 16.40 3.88 8.76
N ASN A 72 15.55 4.87 9.07
CA ASN A 72 15.37 5.39 10.42
C ASN A 72 13.93 5.18 10.87
N MET A 73 13.75 4.43 11.96
CA MET A 73 12.45 4.09 12.51
C MET A 73 11.65 5.34 12.92
N ASP A 74 12.30 6.30 13.57
CA ASP A 74 11.60 7.49 14.08
C ASP A 74 11.08 8.37 12.95
N ASN A 75 11.88 8.56 11.90
CA ASN A 75 11.48 9.32 10.72
C ASN A 75 10.29 8.66 10.01
N TRP A 76 10.32 7.34 9.90
CA TRP A 76 9.25 6.57 9.30
C TRP A 76 7.93 6.73 10.08
N LYS A 77 7.97 6.48 11.39
CA LYS A 77 6.79 6.61 12.26
C LYS A 77 6.23 8.04 12.24
N LYS A 78 7.11 9.04 12.28
CA LYS A 78 6.73 10.44 12.25
C LYS A 78 6.00 10.81 10.95
N ALA A 79 6.51 10.33 9.80
CA ALA A 79 5.90 10.59 8.50
C ALA A 79 4.51 9.93 8.39
N ILE A 80 4.36 8.70 8.87
CA ILE A 80 3.06 8.01 8.90
C ILE A 80 2.04 8.89 9.64
N LYS A 81 2.42 9.40 10.79
CA LYS A 81 1.55 10.23 11.61
C LYS A 81 1.25 11.58 10.97
N GLN A 82 2.28 12.26 10.47
CA GLN A 82 2.15 13.59 9.86
C GLN A 82 1.26 13.57 8.63
N ASP A 83 1.38 12.53 7.80
CA ASP A 83 0.61 12.43 6.56
C ASP A 83 -0.75 11.75 6.76
N GLY A 84 -1.07 11.33 7.98
CA GLY A 84 -2.35 10.70 8.29
C GLY A 84 -2.58 9.40 7.56
N LEU A 85 -1.55 8.56 7.43
CA LEU A 85 -1.62 7.27 6.75
C LEU A 85 -2.28 6.25 7.67
N ILE A 86 -3.60 6.28 7.73
CA ILE A 86 -4.40 5.64 8.79
C ILE A 86 -4.62 4.14 8.65
N TRP A 87 -4.23 3.53 7.53
CA TRP A 87 -4.31 2.06 7.41
C TRP A 87 -3.22 1.40 8.24
N PRO A 88 -3.44 0.16 8.72
CA PRO A 88 -2.52 -0.46 9.68
C PRO A 88 -1.33 -1.20 9.03
N TYR A 89 -1.32 -1.36 7.71
CA TYR A 89 -0.36 -2.24 7.03
C TYR A 89 0.85 -1.45 6.54
N HIS A 90 1.69 -1.01 7.49
CA HIS A 90 2.94 -0.31 7.25
C HIS A 90 4.10 -1.22 7.62
N VAL A 91 4.98 -1.51 6.65
CA VAL A 91 6.11 -2.41 6.87
C VAL A 91 7.40 -1.82 6.33
N SER A 92 8.53 -2.24 6.90
CA SER A 92 9.86 -1.88 6.42
C SER A 92 10.90 -2.84 7.01
N ASP A 93 11.95 -3.12 6.25
CA ASP A 93 13.14 -3.78 6.79
C ASP A 93 14.23 -2.78 7.20
N LEU A 94 13.96 -1.47 7.06
CA LEU A 94 14.85 -0.36 7.41
C LEU A 94 16.21 -0.39 6.68
N LYS A 95 16.22 -0.95 5.47
CA LYS A 95 17.44 -1.08 4.65
C LYS A 95 17.54 -0.07 3.51
N GLY A 96 16.61 0.88 3.43
CA GLY A 96 16.60 1.89 2.37
C GLY A 96 16.48 1.27 0.99
N TRP A 97 17.34 1.69 0.05
CA TRP A 97 17.35 1.13 -1.30
C TRP A 97 17.76 -0.36 -1.36
N TYR A 98 18.34 -0.88 -0.29
CA TYR A 98 18.66 -2.30 -0.16
C TYR A 98 17.50 -3.12 0.39
N ALA A 99 16.31 -2.51 0.50
CA ALA A 99 15.11 -3.19 0.96
C ALA A 99 14.80 -4.41 0.08
N ASP A 100 14.54 -5.54 0.73
CA ASP A 100 14.22 -6.79 0.04
C ASP A 100 12.95 -6.68 -0.80
N GLY A 101 11.93 -5.98 -0.30
CA GLY A 101 10.69 -5.75 -1.04
C GLY A 101 10.89 -4.95 -2.31
N ALA A 102 11.77 -3.94 -2.28
CA ALA A 102 12.12 -3.17 -3.47
C ALA A 102 12.79 -4.06 -4.53
N ALA A 103 13.71 -4.92 -4.10
CA ALA A 103 14.38 -5.85 -5.00
C ALA A 103 13.39 -6.83 -5.65
N LYS A 104 12.48 -7.40 -4.87
CA LYS A 104 11.47 -8.37 -5.35
C LYS A 104 10.54 -7.80 -6.41
N TYR A 105 10.22 -6.51 -6.32
CA TYR A 105 9.31 -5.84 -7.28
C TYR A 105 10.07 -5.01 -8.32
N GLY A 106 11.41 -5.06 -8.34
CA GLY A 106 12.22 -4.31 -9.29
C GLY A 106 12.12 -2.80 -9.11
N ILE A 107 11.93 -2.33 -7.89
CA ILE A 107 11.74 -0.90 -7.59
C ILE A 107 13.08 -0.20 -7.63
N ARG A 108 13.23 0.76 -8.53
CA ARG A 108 14.46 1.56 -8.71
C ARG A 108 14.25 3.03 -8.40
N SER A 109 13.02 3.46 -8.30
CA SER A 109 12.64 4.83 -7.95
C SER A 109 11.33 4.80 -7.16
N ILE A 110 11.07 5.83 -6.38
CA ILE A 110 9.82 6.00 -5.65
C ILE A 110 9.29 7.42 -5.89
N PRO A 111 7.95 7.65 -5.88
CA PRO A 111 6.93 6.68 -5.52
C PRO A 111 6.67 5.65 -6.62
N GLN A 112 6.37 4.43 -6.22
CA GLN A 112 5.85 3.40 -7.14
C GLN A 112 4.74 2.63 -6.44
N THR A 113 3.71 2.28 -7.21
CA THR A 113 2.58 1.52 -6.68
C THR A 113 2.28 0.33 -7.57
N VAL A 114 1.69 -0.70 -6.95
CA VAL A 114 1.25 -1.92 -7.64
C VAL A 114 -0.14 -2.24 -7.11
N LEU A 115 -1.11 -2.37 -8.01
CA LEU A 115 -2.47 -2.75 -7.61
C LEU A 115 -2.66 -4.24 -7.78
N VAL A 116 -3.13 -4.90 -6.72
CA VAL A 116 -3.32 -6.35 -6.64
C VAL A 116 -4.80 -6.62 -6.39
N ASP A 117 -5.37 -7.58 -7.11
CA ASP A 117 -6.77 -7.95 -6.93
C ASP A 117 -6.99 -8.85 -5.71
N GLU A 118 -8.25 -9.21 -5.46
CA GLU A 118 -8.66 -10.02 -4.30
C GLU A 118 -8.07 -11.44 -4.31
N THR A 119 -7.60 -11.92 -5.46
CA THR A 119 -6.99 -13.25 -5.59
C THR A 119 -5.47 -13.21 -5.45
N GLY A 120 -4.87 -12.02 -5.39
CA GLY A 120 -3.43 -11.85 -5.25
C GLY A 120 -2.69 -11.60 -6.57
N TYR A 121 -3.41 -11.39 -7.68
CA TYR A 121 -2.78 -11.07 -8.97
C TYR A 121 -2.58 -9.58 -9.15
N VAL A 122 -1.43 -9.21 -9.73
CA VAL A 122 -1.14 -7.83 -10.13
C VAL A 122 -2.02 -7.46 -11.31
N ILE A 123 -2.80 -6.40 -11.17
CA ILE A 123 -3.70 -5.91 -12.23
C ILE A 123 -3.30 -4.55 -12.78
N ALA A 124 -2.42 -3.82 -12.11
CA ALA A 124 -1.89 -2.56 -12.63
C ALA A 124 -0.56 -2.22 -11.97
N ILE A 125 0.34 -1.61 -12.72
CA ILE A 125 1.64 -1.12 -12.24
C ILE A 125 1.65 0.39 -12.40
N ASN A 126 1.92 1.12 -11.32
CA ASN A 126 1.89 2.59 -11.27
C ASN A 126 0.59 3.17 -11.84
N PRO A 127 -0.59 2.64 -11.46
CA PRO A 127 -1.84 3.19 -11.93
C PRO A 127 -2.03 4.62 -11.43
N SER A 128 -2.70 5.45 -12.24
CA SER A 128 -3.18 6.75 -11.75
C SER A 128 -4.18 6.53 -10.61
N HIS A 129 -4.36 7.54 -9.75
CA HIS A 129 -5.38 7.47 -8.69
C HIS A 129 -6.78 7.28 -9.29
N TYR A 130 -7.03 7.89 -10.46
CA TYR A 130 -8.29 7.72 -11.18
C TYR A 130 -8.50 6.26 -11.60
N LEU A 131 -7.48 5.60 -12.13
CA LEU A 131 -7.58 4.19 -12.54
C LEU A 131 -7.80 3.29 -11.33
N VAL A 132 -7.11 3.51 -10.22
CA VAL A 132 -7.33 2.76 -8.98
C VAL A 132 -8.79 2.90 -8.56
N ASP A 133 -9.31 4.12 -8.55
CA ASP A 133 -10.69 4.39 -8.18
C ASP A 133 -11.67 3.65 -9.08
N GLN A 134 -11.44 3.66 -10.39
CA GLN A 134 -12.29 2.93 -11.35
C GLN A 134 -12.28 1.42 -11.10
N LEU A 135 -11.09 0.84 -10.93
CA LEU A 135 -10.95 -0.60 -10.76
C LEU A 135 -11.55 -1.09 -9.43
N VAL A 136 -11.40 -0.32 -8.37
CA VAL A 136 -11.99 -0.64 -7.07
C VAL A 136 -13.50 -0.45 -7.10
N SER A 137 -14.00 0.63 -7.69
CA SER A 137 -15.44 0.92 -7.72
C SER A 137 -16.23 -0.14 -8.49
N LYS A 138 -15.63 -0.80 -9.48
CA LYS A 138 -16.25 -1.91 -10.21
C LYS A 138 -16.59 -3.11 -9.32
N LYS A 139 -15.91 -3.24 -8.19
CA LYS A 139 -16.13 -4.34 -7.26
C LYS A 139 -17.08 -3.99 -6.13
N LEU A 140 -17.63 -2.78 -6.12
CA LEU A 140 -18.65 -2.40 -5.14
C LEU A 140 -19.94 -3.16 -5.43
N LYS A 141 -20.61 -3.56 -4.33
CA LYS A 141 -21.93 -4.20 -4.44
C LYS A 141 -22.95 -3.19 -4.94
N SER A 142 -23.67 -3.53 -6.01
CA SER A 142 -24.78 -2.70 -6.47
C SER A 142 -25.93 -2.72 -5.47
N LYS A 143 -26.63 -1.63 -5.42
CA LYS A 143 -27.80 -1.49 -4.53
C LYS A 143 -28.94 -2.38 -4.96
#